data_9c5e3ce886a6580527f46307def664b3
#
_entry.id   9c5e3ce886a6580527f46307def664b3
#
_cell.length_a   1.000
_cell.length_b   1.000
_cell.length_c   1.000
_cell.angle_alpha   90.00
_cell.angle_beta   90.00
_cell.angle_gamma   90.00
#
_symmetry.space_group_name_H-M   'P 1'
#
loop_
_entity.id
_entity.type
_entity.pdbx_description
1 polymer ?
#
loop_
_entity_poly.entity_id
_entity_poly.type
_entity_poly.pdbx_seq_one_letter_code
_entity_poly.pdbx_strand_id
1 'polypeptide(L)'
;KEGGARAIEQKIDTMMQTSEFWSEALKEQDTRFGYYEDLKYLFVATKNTPTLKLYVLENDKWNEKLNINSLVGSKSGHKEKEGDLATPIGVYTLNARLTNLPPYYGPLAFATNYPNLYDRLQKRTGYGIWIHGMPLDGNREEQNTQGCIAIENDKLSNVDKMINYKESLLITYENNKIPEIKKEDLSKILADFYVWKNAWKVSDAEKYLGFYSQEFKR
;
A
#
# COMPACT_ATOMS: atom_id res chain seq x y z
N LYS A 1 -1.99 -15.11 38.93
CA LYS A 1 -1.64 -13.98 38.06
C LYS A 1 -1.87 -14.31 36.56
N GLU A 2 -1.62 -15.56 36.13
CA GLU A 2 -1.84 -15.97 34.71
C GLU A 2 -3.32 -15.98 34.29
N GLY A 3 -4.25 -16.33 35.19
CA GLY A 3 -5.69 -16.32 34.91
C GLY A 3 -6.26 -14.93 34.59
N GLY A 4 -5.70 -13.88 35.20
CA GLY A 4 -6.14 -12.50 34.98
C GLY A 4 -5.75 -11.97 33.58
N ALA A 5 -4.52 -12.24 33.14
CA ALA A 5 -4.05 -11.83 31.81
C ALA A 5 -4.86 -12.52 30.68
N ARG A 6 -5.11 -13.82 30.84
CA ARG A 6 -5.90 -14.60 29.87
C ARG A 6 -7.36 -14.14 29.76
N ALA A 7 -7.97 -13.76 30.90
CA ALA A 7 -9.34 -13.23 30.90
C ALA A 7 -9.41 -11.86 30.21
N ILE A 8 -8.39 -11.00 30.39
CA ILE A 8 -8.30 -9.69 29.72
C ILE A 8 -8.12 -9.89 28.21
N GLU A 9 -7.22 -10.79 27.80
CA GLU A 9 -7.00 -11.12 26.39
C GLU A 9 -8.30 -11.60 25.73
N GLN A 10 -9.03 -12.53 26.35
CA GLN A 10 -10.31 -13.01 25.84
C GLN A 10 -11.35 -11.90 25.70
N LYS A 11 -11.40 -10.98 26.68
CA LYS A 11 -12.30 -9.84 26.62
C LYS A 11 -11.97 -8.92 25.45
N ILE A 12 -10.68 -8.62 25.24
CA ILE A 12 -10.21 -7.81 24.12
C ILE A 12 -10.55 -8.49 22.79
N ASP A 13 -10.22 -9.78 22.64
CA ASP A 13 -10.55 -10.57 21.45
C ASP A 13 -12.05 -10.53 21.14
N THR A 14 -12.92 -10.59 22.15
CA THR A 14 -14.37 -10.51 21.96
C THR A 14 -14.81 -9.11 21.51
N MET A 15 -14.26 -8.06 22.11
CA MET A 15 -14.58 -6.67 21.73
C MET A 15 -14.18 -6.37 20.31
N MET A 16 -12.99 -6.82 19.86
CA MET A 16 -12.46 -6.59 18.51
C MET A 16 -13.28 -7.29 17.40
N GLN A 17 -14.18 -8.21 17.75
CA GLN A 17 -15.08 -8.86 16.81
C GLN A 17 -16.38 -8.06 16.54
N THR A 18 -16.48 -6.83 17.07
CA THR A 18 -17.66 -5.98 16.92
C THR A 18 -17.34 -4.72 16.12
N SER A 19 -18.25 -4.31 15.25
CA SER A 19 -18.12 -3.08 14.48
C SER A 19 -18.19 -1.83 15.35
N GLU A 20 -18.87 -1.89 16.49
CA GLU A 20 -18.99 -0.82 17.47
C GLU A 20 -17.62 -0.49 18.09
N PHE A 21 -16.83 -1.50 18.46
CA PHE A 21 -15.48 -1.31 18.95
C PHE A 21 -14.61 -0.55 17.92
N TRP A 22 -14.64 -0.98 16.65
CA TRP A 22 -13.86 -0.36 15.60
C TRP A 22 -14.36 1.02 15.21
N SER A 23 -15.67 1.25 15.25
CA SER A 23 -16.26 2.57 15.03
C SER A 23 -15.74 3.60 16.05
N GLU A 24 -15.64 3.22 17.32
CA GLU A 24 -15.08 4.10 18.34
C GLU A 24 -13.55 4.23 18.23
N ALA A 25 -12.83 3.11 17.99
CA ALA A 25 -11.38 3.12 17.83
C ALA A 25 -10.89 3.96 16.64
N LEU A 26 -11.66 4.00 15.55
CA LEU A 26 -11.34 4.77 14.33
C LEU A 26 -11.88 6.20 14.34
N LYS A 27 -12.60 6.61 15.37
CA LYS A 27 -13.35 7.87 15.39
C LYS A 27 -12.51 9.09 15.05
N GLU A 28 -11.34 9.21 15.66
CA GLU A 28 -10.43 10.35 15.46
C GLU A 28 -9.35 10.09 14.40
N GLN A 29 -9.24 8.85 13.92
CA GLN A 29 -8.22 8.49 12.93
C GLN A 29 -8.60 8.94 11.51
N ASP A 30 -7.61 9.33 10.73
CA ASP A 30 -7.77 9.63 9.30
C ASP A 30 -7.65 8.34 8.48
N THR A 31 -8.80 7.77 8.13
CA THR A 31 -8.90 6.50 7.41
C THR A 31 -9.11 6.64 5.91
N ARG A 32 -8.92 7.86 5.33
CA ARG A 32 -9.17 8.09 3.88
C ARG A 32 -8.37 7.18 2.94
N PHE A 33 -7.25 6.62 3.40
CA PHE A 33 -6.45 5.67 2.63
C PHE A 33 -6.49 4.23 3.19
N GLY A 34 -7.33 3.96 4.19
CA GLY A 34 -7.39 2.69 4.91
C GLY A 34 -6.91 2.78 6.36
N TYR A 35 -6.82 1.63 7.00
CA TYR A 35 -6.30 1.49 8.37
C TYR A 35 -4.98 0.72 8.35
N TYR A 36 -3.97 1.26 9.02
CA TYR A 36 -2.62 0.68 9.09
C TYR A 36 -2.06 0.87 10.51
N GLU A 37 -1.53 -0.19 11.11
CA GLU A 37 -0.99 -0.16 12.49
C GLU A 37 0.46 0.35 12.54
N ASP A 38 1.31 -0.08 11.58
CA ASP A 38 2.76 0.16 11.62
C ASP A 38 3.25 1.09 10.49
N LEU A 39 2.35 1.84 9.86
CA LEU A 39 2.67 2.67 8.71
C LEU A 39 2.83 4.13 9.13
N LYS A 40 3.89 4.77 8.65
CA LYS A 40 4.13 6.21 8.88
C LYS A 40 4.15 7.03 7.59
N TYR A 41 4.47 6.42 6.47
CA TYR A 41 4.66 7.11 5.20
C TYR A 41 3.81 6.48 4.12
N LEU A 42 3.06 7.30 3.41
CA LEU A 42 2.18 6.83 2.35
C LEU A 42 2.45 7.59 1.06
N PHE A 43 2.88 6.88 0.04
CA PHE A 43 2.93 7.38 -1.32
C PHE A 43 1.60 7.12 -2.02
N VAL A 44 1.10 8.15 -2.68
CA VAL A 44 -0.09 8.04 -3.53
C VAL A 44 0.29 8.49 -4.93
N ALA A 45 0.26 7.56 -5.88
CA ALA A 45 0.53 7.82 -7.28
C ALA A 45 -0.75 7.77 -8.11
N THR A 46 -0.84 8.64 -9.11
CA THR A 46 -1.92 8.63 -10.11
C THR A 46 -1.34 8.54 -11.51
N LYS A 47 -2.06 7.89 -12.44
CA LYS A 47 -1.57 7.59 -13.79
C LYS A 47 -2.08 8.56 -14.85
N ASN A 48 -3.37 8.90 -14.88
CA ASN A 48 -3.94 9.76 -15.93
C ASN A 48 -3.40 11.19 -15.93
N THR A 49 -3.14 11.73 -14.74
CA THR A 49 -2.36 12.96 -14.54
C THR A 49 -1.21 12.55 -13.64
N PRO A 50 -0.06 12.15 -14.22
CA PRO A 50 0.99 11.50 -13.45
C PRO A 50 1.52 12.37 -12.33
N THR A 51 1.18 12.02 -11.10
CA THR A 51 1.64 12.69 -9.88
C THR A 51 2.07 11.67 -8.84
N LEU A 52 3.00 12.07 -7.99
CA LEU A 52 3.35 11.35 -6.78
C LEU A 52 3.18 12.28 -5.58
N LYS A 53 2.39 11.86 -4.61
CA LYS A 53 2.21 12.53 -3.34
C LYS A 53 2.84 11.71 -2.23
N LEU A 54 3.41 12.38 -1.23
CA LEU A 54 3.86 11.77 0.02
C LEU A 54 3.05 12.34 1.17
N TYR A 55 2.46 11.45 1.94
CA TYR A 55 1.79 11.76 3.20
C TYR A 55 2.59 11.16 4.37
N VAL A 56 2.61 11.88 5.48
CA VAL A 56 3.18 11.41 6.75
C VAL A 56 2.08 11.35 7.79
N LEU A 57 2.01 10.24 8.52
CA LEU A 57 1.05 10.07 9.62
C LEU A 57 1.59 10.79 10.86
N GLU A 58 0.91 11.84 11.27
CA GLU A 58 1.23 12.64 12.44
C GLU A 58 -0.07 12.91 13.23
N ASN A 59 -0.12 12.54 14.49
CA ASN A 59 -1.31 12.68 15.35
C ASN A 59 -2.56 12.08 14.71
N ASP A 60 -2.46 10.83 14.24
CA ASP A 60 -3.53 10.06 13.59
C ASP A 60 -4.12 10.69 12.32
N LYS A 61 -3.37 11.62 11.69
CA LYS A 61 -3.78 12.28 10.44
C LYS A 61 -2.69 12.21 9.38
N TRP A 62 -3.12 11.97 8.14
CA TRP A 62 -2.26 11.99 6.97
C TRP A 62 -2.02 13.42 6.50
N ASN A 63 -0.81 13.93 6.70
CA ASN A 63 -0.38 15.25 6.28
C ASN A 63 0.39 15.16 4.97
N GLU A 64 -0.05 15.86 3.93
CA GLU A 64 0.65 15.94 2.65
C GLU A 64 1.96 16.74 2.83
N LYS A 65 3.08 16.10 2.54
CA LYS A 65 4.43 16.70 2.60
C LYS A 65 5.02 16.95 1.21
N LEU A 66 4.53 16.24 0.20
CA LEU A 66 5.00 16.37 -1.18
C LEU A 66 3.85 16.12 -2.15
N ASN A 67 3.81 16.90 -3.22
CA ASN A 67 2.91 16.74 -4.36
C ASN A 67 3.63 17.20 -5.61
N ILE A 68 4.04 16.27 -6.45
CA ILE A 68 4.91 16.53 -7.60
C ILE A 68 4.45 15.77 -8.84
N ASN A 69 4.81 16.30 -10.00
CA ASN A 69 4.68 15.57 -11.25
C ASN A 69 5.62 14.35 -11.24
N SER A 70 5.16 13.28 -11.86
CA SER A 70 5.93 12.06 -12.03
C SER A 70 5.81 11.55 -13.46
N LEU A 71 6.66 10.61 -13.84
CA LEU A 71 6.47 9.80 -15.05
C LEU A 71 6.01 8.41 -14.62
N VAL A 72 5.11 7.84 -15.40
CA VAL A 72 4.57 6.48 -15.19
C VAL A 72 4.60 5.71 -16.51
N GLY A 73 4.23 4.44 -16.50
CA GLY A 73 4.07 3.64 -17.70
C GLY A 73 3.06 4.24 -18.68
N SER A 74 3.30 4.07 -19.97
CA SER A 74 2.48 4.67 -21.03
C SER A 74 1.08 4.04 -21.18
N LYS A 75 0.92 2.79 -20.72
CA LYS A 75 -0.35 2.07 -20.81
C LYS A 75 -1.27 2.35 -19.61
N SER A 76 -2.53 2.69 -19.89
CA SER A 76 -3.59 2.80 -18.89
C SER A 76 -4.05 1.42 -18.40
N GLY A 77 -4.82 1.40 -17.31
CA GLY A 77 -5.33 0.18 -16.70
C GLY A 77 -4.30 -0.56 -15.86
N HIS A 78 -4.64 -1.78 -15.45
CA HIS A 78 -3.77 -2.63 -14.64
C HIS A 78 -2.56 -3.12 -15.44
N LYS A 79 -1.44 -3.34 -14.73
CA LYS A 79 -0.33 -4.12 -15.25
C LYS A 79 -0.71 -5.59 -15.24
N GLU A 80 -0.74 -6.21 -16.41
CA GLU A 80 -1.14 -7.61 -16.59
C GLU A 80 0.06 -8.54 -16.79
N LYS A 81 1.05 -8.09 -17.56
CA LYS A 81 2.23 -8.89 -17.91
C LYS A 81 3.50 -8.07 -18.00
N GLU A 82 4.62 -8.76 -17.92
CA GLU A 82 5.93 -8.18 -18.18
C GLU A 82 5.97 -7.52 -19.57
N GLY A 83 6.63 -6.35 -19.65
CA GLY A 83 6.78 -5.60 -20.89
C GLY A 83 5.53 -4.89 -21.42
N ASP A 84 4.42 -4.89 -20.69
CA ASP A 84 3.17 -4.25 -21.13
C ASP A 84 3.13 -2.73 -20.97
N LEU A 85 4.21 -2.13 -20.49
CA LEU A 85 4.39 -0.69 -20.27
C LEU A 85 3.39 -0.05 -19.29
N ALA A 86 2.68 -0.83 -18.49
CA ALA A 86 1.74 -0.34 -17.50
C ALA A 86 2.40 -0.19 -16.12
N THR A 87 2.09 0.90 -15.42
CA THR A 87 2.31 0.98 -13.96
C THR A 87 1.19 0.23 -13.25
N PRO A 88 1.48 -0.69 -12.32
CA PRO A 88 0.45 -1.45 -11.64
C PRO A 88 -0.44 -0.56 -10.77
N ILE A 89 -1.73 -0.83 -10.76
CA ILE A 89 -2.71 -0.21 -9.86
C ILE A 89 -2.89 -1.13 -8.66
N GLY A 90 -2.80 -0.58 -7.46
CA GLY A 90 -2.92 -1.38 -6.23
C GLY A 90 -2.16 -0.80 -5.06
N VAL A 91 -1.93 -1.65 -4.07
CA VAL A 91 -1.27 -1.31 -2.81
C VAL A 91 0.01 -2.14 -2.69
N TYR A 92 1.15 -1.48 -2.53
CA TYR A 92 2.48 -2.09 -2.56
C TYR A 92 3.34 -1.60 -1.40
N THR A 93 4.02 -2.51 -0.73
CA THR A 93 5.06 -2.15 0.24
C THR A 93 6.34 -1.77 -0.49
N LEU A 94 7.15 -0.89 0.11
CA LEU A 94 8.50 -0.65 -0.35
C LEU A 94 9.42 -1.68 0.34
N ASN A 95 9.99 -2.59 -0.42
CA ASN A 95 10.74 -3.72 0.13
C ASN A 95 12.26 -3.55 0.09
N ALA A 96 12.78 -2.59 -0.69
CA ALA A 96 14.20 -2.27 -0.73
C ALA A 96 14.47 -0.81 -1.12
N ARG A 97 15.53 -0.25 -0.56
CA ARG A 97 16.18 0.97 -1.00
C ARG A 97 17.44 0.57 -1.78
N LEU A 98 17.47 0.93 -3.05
CA LEU A 98 18.52 0.53 -3.99
C LEU A 98 19.46 1.71 -4.26
N THR A 99 20.74 1.44 -4.28
CA THR A 99 21.81 2.36 -4.66
C THR A 99 22.76 1.69 -5.64
N ASN A 100 23.70 2.42 -6.21
CA ASN A 100 24.63 1.92 -7.23
C ASN A 100 23.90 1.35 -8.46
N LEU A 101 22.84 2.05 -8.86
CA LEU A 101 22.04 1.73 -10.04
C LEU A 101 22.70 2.28 -11.32
N PRO A 102 22.34 1.73 -12.49
CA PRO A 102 22.67 2.39 -13.76
C PRO A 102 22.23 3.86 -13.73
N PRO A 103 23.00 4.79 -14.32
CA PRO A 103 22.72 6.24 -14.29
C PRO A 103 21.31 6.61 -14.76
N TYR A 104 20.70 5.81 -15.60
CA TYR A 104 19.34 5.99 -16.09
C TYR A 104 18.27 6.08 -15.00
N TYR A 105 18.49 5.44 -13.85
CA TYR A 105 17.52 5.41 -12.73
C TYR A 105 17.76 6.49 -11.67
N GLY A 106 18.71 7.39 -11.90
CA GLY A 106 19.04 8.43 -10.95
C GLY A 106 19.88 7.94 -9.76
N PRO A 107 19.93 8.69 -8.64
CA PRO A 107 20.85 8.42 -7.54
C PRO A 107 20.46 7.21 -6.69
N LEU A 108 19.18 6.86 -6.66
CA LEU A 108 18.64 5.74 -5.89
C LEU A 108 17.26 5.34 -6.39
N ALA A 109 16.73 4.23 -5.88
CA ALA A 109 15.34 3.81 -6.10
C ALA A 109 14.76 3.11 -4.87
N PHE A 110 13.43 3.14 -4.75
CA PHE A 110 12.67 2.31 -3.83
C PHE A 110 11.93 1.23 -4.61
N ALA A 111 12.28 -0.02 -4.36
CA ALA A 111 11.64 -1.16 -5.01
C ALA A 111 10.33 -1.51 -4.31
N THR A 112 9.30 -1.81 -5.10
CA THR A 112 8.02 -2.29 -4.59
C THR A 112 7.96 -3.80 -4.56
N ASN A 113 6.99 -4.36 -3.82
CA ASN A 113 6.73 -5.81 -3.80
C ASN A 113 5.82 -6.28 -4.95
N TYR A 114 5.74 -5.51 -6.06
CA TYR A 114 5.01 -5.97 -7.25
C TYR A 114 5.74 -7.16 -7.91
N PRO A 115 5.03 -8.23 -8.34
CA PRO A 115 3.63 -8.53 -8.07
C PRO A 115 3.43 -9.04 -6.63
N ASN A 116 2.46 -8.44 -5.92
CA ASN A 116 2.09 -8.89 -4.59
C ASN A 116 1.26 -10.20 -4.65
N LEU A 117 0.76 -10.68 -3.51
CA LEU A 117 -0.04 -11.92 -3.48
C LEU A 117 -1.30 -11.81 -4.35
N TYR A 118 -2.01 -10.68 -4.27
CA TYR A 118 -3.21 -10.46 -5.07
C TYR A 118 -2.91 -10.47 -6.57
N ASP A 119 -1.85 -9.78 -7.01
CA ASP A 119 -1.45 -9.77 -8.42
C ASP A 119 -1.13 -11.18 -8.93
N ARG A 120 -0.43 -11.99 -8.13
CA ARG A 120 -0.12 -13.39 -8.48
C ARG A 120 -1.37 -14.26 -8.58
N LEU A 121 -2.34 -14.07 -7.68
CA LEU A 121 -3.64 -14.77 -7.76
C LEU A 121 -4.40 -14.38 -9.03
N GLN A 122 -4.27 -13.13 -9.48
CA GLN A 122 -4.80 -12.66 -10.77
C GLN A 122 -3.92 -13.07 -11.97
N LYS A 123 -2.88 -13.89 -11.75
CA LYS A 123 -1.92 -14.35 -12.79
C LYS A 123 -1.16 -13.20 -13.48
N ARG A 124 -1.03 -12.05 -12.83
CA ARG A 124 -0.23 -10.94 -13.31
C ARG A 124 1.26 -11.25 -13.18
N THR A 125 2.04 -10.80 -14.14
CA THR A 125 3.48 -11.07 -14.20
C THR A 125 4.30 -9.79 -14.35
N GLY A 126 5.63 -9.93 -14.29
CA GLY A 126 6.60 -8.84 -14.33
C GLY A 126 7.29 -8.65 -13.00
N TYR A 127 8.22 -7.70 -12.96
CA TYR A 127 9.04 -7.37 -11.79
C TYR A 127 9.64 -5.97 -11.94
N GLY A 128 10.40 -5.52 -10.94
CA GLY A 128 11.22 -4.31 -11.06
C GLY A 128 10.41 -3.02 -11.16
N ILE A 129 9.28 -2.95 -10.48
CA ILE A 129 8.52 -1.70 -10.36
C ILE A 129 9.09 -0.89 -9.20
N TRP A 130 9.64 0.28 -9.54
CA TRP A 130 10.35 1.14 -8.60
C TRP A 130 9.80 2.57 -8.60
N ILE A 131 10.01 3.28 -7.49
CA ILE A 131 10.03 4.74 -7.46
C ILE A 131 11.51 5.13 -7.60
N HIS A 132 11.89 5.85 -8.67
CA HIS A 132 13.30 6.17 -8.97
C HIS A 132 13.47 7.59 -9.51
N GLY A 133 14.71 7.98 -9.73
CA GLY A 133 15.06 9.30 -10.24
C GLY A 133 15.07 9.40 -11.77
N MET A 134 15.48 10.56 -12.26
CA MET A 134 15.77 10.84 -13.66
C MET A 134 17.23 10.48 -13.97
N PRO A 135 17.58 10.25 -15.25
CA PRO A 135 18.96 9.98 -15.65
C PRO A 135 19.96 10.99 -15.07
N LEU A 136 21.10 10.50 -14.60
CA LEU A 136 22.19 11.34 -14.12
C LEU A 136 22.98 11.94 -15.27
N ASP A 137 23.00 11.24 -16.42
CA ASP A 137 23.73 11.62 -17.62
C ASP A 137 22.73 11.96 -18.73
N GLY A 138 22.72 13.21 -19.19
CA GLY A 138 21.85 13.68 -20.25
C GLY A 138 20.38 13.89 -19.80
N ASN A 139 19.53 14.07 -20.80
CA ASN A 139 18.09 14.24 -20.59
C ASN A 139 17.34 12.94 -20.90
N ARG A 140 16.24 12.74 -20.21
CA ARG A 140 15.31 11.69 -20.56
C ARG A 140 14.51 12.10 -21.80
N GLU A 141 14.61 11.32 -22.87
CA GLU A 141 13.87 11.56 -24.11
C GLU A 141 12.42 11.04 -23.97
N GLU A 142 12.22 9.94 -23.27
CA GLU A 142 10.91 9.32 -23.13
C GLU A 142 10.06 10.07 -22.09
N GLN A 143 8.83 10.38 -22.50
CA GLN A 143 7.80 11.01 -21.66
C GLN A 143 7.15 10.02 -20.67
N ASN A 144 7.45 8.72 -20.78
CA ASN A 144 6.87 7.65 -19.97
C ASN A 144 7.95 6.67 -19.52
N THR A 145 7.59 5.83 -18.53
CA THR A 145 8.41 4.71 -18.09
C THR A 145 7.89 3.39 -18.68
N GLN A 146 8.58 2.30 -18.37
CA GLN A 146 8.11 0.95 -18.69
C GLN A 146 7.24 0.34 -17.57
N GLY A 147 6.78 1.18 -16.62
CA GLY A 147 5.94 0.78 -15.48
C GLY A 147 6.39 1.31 -14.13
N CYS A 148 7.61 1.80 -14.01
CA CYS A 148 8.12 2.47 -12.81
C CYS A 148 7.45 3.85 -12.63
N ILE A 149 7.68 4.45 -11.46
CA ILE A 149 7.32 5.84 -11.17
C ILE A 149 8.63 6.63 -11.09
N ALA A 150 8.85 7.57 -12.02
CA ALA A 150 10.06 8.39 -12.02
C ALA A 150 9.74 9.82 -11.58
N ILE A 151 10.62 10.39 -10.75
CA ILE A 151 10.53 11.76 -10.22
C ILE A 151 11.88 12.46 -10.31
N GLU A 152 11.88 13.77 -10.16
CA GLU A 152 13.11 14.59 -10.15
C GLU A 152 14.08 14.15 -9.05
N ASN A 153 15.38 14.16 -9.33
CA ASN A 153 16.44 13.64 -8.45
C ASN A 153 16.54 14.38 -7.11
N ASP A 154 16.35 15.70 -7.11
CA ASP A 154 16.34 16.52 -5.89
C ASP A 154 15.14 16.15 -5.00
N LYS A 155 13.95 15.93 -5.60
CA LYS A 155 12.75 15.49 -4.87
C LYS A 155 12.95 14.10 -4.30
N LEU A 156 13.50 13.17 -5.09
CA LEU A 156 13.79 11.80 -4.62
C LEU A 156 14.79 11.82 -3.47
N SER A 157 15.85 12.64 -3.55
CA SER A 157 16.83 12.76 -2.48
C SER A 157 16.24 13.37 -1.21
N ASN A 158 15.27 14.27 -1.32
CA ASN A 158 14.56 14.81 -0.17
C ASN A 158 13.62 13.77 0.45
N VAL A 159 12.91 13.01 -0.37
CA VAL A 159 12.08 11.87 0.08
C VAL A 159 12.94 10.87 0.85
N ASP A 160 14.08 10.48 0.31
CA ASP A 160 14.99 9.51 0.94
C ASP A 160 15.45 9.92 2.36
N LYS A 161 15.67 11.22 2.57
CA LYS A 161 16.03 11.76 3.89
C LYS A 161 14.85 11.82 4.86
N MET A 162 13.64 11.84 4.35
CA MET A 162 12.41 12.05 5.12
C MET A 162 11.79 10.74 5.61
N ILE A 163 11.91 9.65 4.85
CA ILE A 163 11.16 8.44 5.09
C ILE A 163 12.00 7.28 5.66
N ASN A 164 11.33 6.37 6.33
CA ASN A 164 11.78 4.98 6.48
C ASN A 164 11.00 4.12 5.49
N TYR A 165 11.66 3.59 4.45
CA TYR A 165 10.97 2.81 3.42
C TYR A 165 10.28 1.54 3.97
N LYS A 166 10.76 0.99 5.09
CA LYS A 166 10.15 -0.18 5.75
C LYS A 166 8.81 0.14 6.42
N GLU A 167 8.56 1.40 6.73
CA GLU A 167 7.30 1.92 7.28
C GLU A 167 6.50 2.66 6.20
N SER A 168 6.77 2.35 4.92
CA SER A 168 6.22 3.06 3.77
C SER A 168 5.36 2.14 2.90
N LEU A 169 4.28 2.70 2.37
CA LEU A 169 3.38 2.07 1.42
C LEU A 169 3.21 2.93 0.18
N LEU A 170 3.03 2.31 -0.97
CA LEU A 170 2.62 2.95 -2.22
C LEU A 170 1.20 2.50 -2.57
N ILE A 171 0.31 3.47 -2.77
CA ILE A 171 -0.99 3.23 -3.41
C ILE A 171 -0.96 3.88 -4.79
N THR A 172 -1.30 3.13 -5.82
CA THR A 172 -1.39 3.63 -7.18
C THR A 172 -2.84 3.57 -7.68
N TYR A 173 -3.34 4.70 -8.17
CA TYR A 173 -4.67 4.83 -8.77
C TYR A 173 -4.56 5.15 -10.26
N GLU A 174 -5.58 4.76 -11.04
CA GLU A 174 -5.66 5.14 -12.46
C GLU A 174 -5.85 6.65 -12.62
N ASN A 175 -6.69 7.26 -11.80
CA ASN A 175 -7.04 8.67 -11.88
C ASN A 175 -7.02 9.37 -10.52
N ASN A 176 -7.22 10.69 -10.52
CA ASN A 176 -7.19 11.52 -9.32
C ASN A 176 -8.45 11.38 -8.43
N LYS A 177 -9.46 10.62 -8.88
CA LYS A 177 -10.64 10.35 -8.08
C LYS A 177 -10.36 9.17 -7.16
N ILE A 178 -9.78 9.44 -5.99
CA ILE A 178 -9.50 8.44 -4.96
C ILE A 178 -10.85 8.02 -4.36
N PRO A 179 -11.15 6.72 -4.28
CA PRO A 179 -12.36 6.24 -3.62
C PRO A 179 -12.38 6.67 -2.15
N GLU A 180 -13.53 7.13 -1.70
CA GLU A 180 -13.73 7.42 -0.28
C GLU A 180 -13.91 6.12 0.50
N ILE A 181 -13.13 5.93 1.54
CA ILE A 181 -13.28 4.80 2.47
C ILE A 181 -14.14 5.26 3.63
N LYS A 182 -15.34 4.68 3.72
CA LYS A 182 -16.27 4.98 4.82
C LYS A 182 -15.84 4.24 6.08
N LYS A 183 -15.82 4.95 7.22
CA LYS A 183 -15.45 4.36 8.52
C LYS A 183 -16.35 3.20 8.92
N GLU A 184 -17.64 3.28 8.58
CA GLU A 184 -18.61 2.22 8.85
C GLU A 184 -18.25 0.91 8.13
N ASP A 185 -17.84 1.01 6.86
CA ASP A 185 -17.45 -0.18 6.07
C ASP A 185 -16.13 -0.75 6.59
N LEU A 186 -15.17 0.13 6.91
CA LEU A 186 -13.88 -0.27 7.48
C LEU A 186 -14.06 -0.94 8.85
N SER A 187 -14.93 -0.41 9.70
CA SER A 187 -15.24 -0.99 11.03
C SER A 187 -15.83 -2.40 10.91
N LYS A 188 -16.71 -2.64 9.94
CA LYS A 188 -17.25 -3.98 9.65
C LYS A 188 -16.16 -4.93 9.17
N ILE A 189 -15.34 -4.49 8.20
CA ILE A 189 -14.25 -5.31 7.65
C ILE A 189 -13.26 -5.71 8.76
N LEU A 190 -12.89 -4.79 9.65
CA LEU A 190 -12.01 -5.07 10.76
C LEU A 190 -12.65 -6.04 11.77
N ALA A 191 -13.92 -5.84 12.11
CA ALA A 191 -14.66 -6.77 12.97
C ALA A 191 -14.69 -8.18 12.37
N ASP A 192 -15.02 -8.31 11.08
CA ASP A 192 -15.04 -9.59 10.36
C ASP A 192 -13.67 -10.26 10.32
N PHE A 193 -12.60 -9.47 10.12
CA PHE A 193 -11.22 -9.97 10.18
C PHE A 193 -10.90 -10.58 11.55
N TYR A 194 -11.31 -9.94 12.65
CA TYR A 194 -11.10 -10.46 14.00
C TYR A 194 -12.02 -11.64 14.33
N VAL A 195 -13.22 -11.72 13.77
CA VAL A 195 -14.06 -12.93 13.83
C VAL A 195 -13.36 -14.10 13.14
N TRP A 196 -12.83 -13.90 11.93
CA TRP A 196 -12.05 -14.90 11.20
C TRP A 196 -10.80 -15.35 11.97
N LYS A 197 -10.01 -14.40 12.48
CA LYS A 197 -8.82 -14.66 13.31
C LYS A 197 -9.16 -15.47 14.57
N ASN A 198 -10.26 -15.13 15.26
CA ASN A 198 -10.69 -15.84 16.46
C ASN A 198 -11.19 -17.25 16.14
N ALA A 199 -11.92 -17.45 15.06
CA ALA A 199 -12.35 -18.77 14.61
C ALA A 199 -11.14 -19.70 14.39
N TRP A 200 -10.07 -19.21 13.77
CA TRP A 200 -8.79 -19.93 13.68
C TRP A 200 -8.20 -20.25 15.07
N LYS A 201 -8.13 -19.25 15.97
CA LYS A 201 -7.54 -19.38 17.32
C LYS A 201 -8.23 -20.45 18.16
N VAL A 202 -9.56 -20.56 18.05
CA VAL A 202 -10.37 -21.53 18.82
C VAL A 202 -10.68 -22.81 18.06
N SER A 203 -10.11 -23.01 16.87
CA SER A 203 -10.31 -24.18 16.02
C SER A 203 -11.78 -24.39 15.56
N ASP A 204 -12.53 -23.31 15.41
CA ASP A 204 -13.88 -23.31 14.82
C ASP A 204 -13.76 -23.37 13.28
N ALA A 205 -13.63 -24.58 12.76
CA ALA A 205 -13.38 -24.80 11.33
C ALA A 205 -14.54 -24.35 10.44
N GLU A 206 -15.78 -24.51 10.89
CA GLU A 206 -16.96 -24.11 10.13
C GLU A 206 -17.01 -22.60 9.94
N LYS A 207 -16.88 -21.85 11.03
CA LYS A 207 -16.86 -20.39 11.01
C LYS A 207 -15.66 -19.85 10.25
N TYR A 208 -14.47 -20.44 10.43
CA TYR A 208 -13.26 -20.06 9.70
C TYR A 208 -13.42 -20.23 8.20
N LEU A 209 -13.89 -21.38 7.74
CA LEU A 209 -14.10 -21.70 6.32
C LEU A 209 -15.23 -20.87 5.70
N GLY A 210 -16.20 -20.42 6.48
CA GLY A 210 -17.28 -19.54 6.01
C GLY A 210 -16.82 -18.20 5.45
N PHE A 211 -15.59 -17.75 5.77
CA PHE A 211 -14.99 -16.53 5.21
C PHE A 211 -14.37 -16.73 3.81
N TYR A 212 -14.23 -17.97 3.36
CA TYR A 212 -13.63 -18.27 2.06
C TYR A 212 -14.69 -18.51 1.00
N SER A 213 -14.42 -18.06 -0.22
CA SER A 213 -15.30 -18.37 -1.35
C SER A 213 -15.29 -19.87 -1.64
N GLN A 214 -16.40 -20.37 -2.23
CA GLN A 214 -16.50 -21.78 -2.66
C GLN A 214 -15.42 -22.16 -3.70
N GLU A 215 -14.88 -21.19 -4.41
CA GLU A 215 -13.81 -21.39 -5.40
C GLU A 215 -12.42 -21.44 -4.79
N PHE A 216 -12.28 -21.18 -3.49
CA PHE A 216 -10.99 -21.21 -2.80
C PHE A 216 -10.44 -22.63 -2.81
N LYS A 217 -9.32 -22.84 -3.51
CA LYS A 217 -8.58 -24.10 -3.52
C LYS A 217 -7.31 -23.93 -2.70
N ARG A 218 -7.07 -24.87 -1.79
CA ARG A 218 -5.81 -24.96 -1.02
C ARG A 218 -4.66 -25.39 -1.92
#